data_250a5532845c6133f6fff8d5d67d5963
#
_entry.id   250a5532845c6133f6fff8d5d67d5963
#
_cell.length_a   1.000
_cell.length_b   1.000
_cell.length_c   1.000
_cell.angle_alpha   90.00
_cell.angle_beta   90.00
_cell.angle_gamma   90.00
#
_symmetry.space_group_name_H-M   'P 1'
#
loop_
_entity.id
_entity.type
_entity.pdbx_description
1 polymer ?
#
loop_
_entity_poly.entity_id
_entity_poly.type
_entity_poly.pdbx_seq_one_letter_code
_entity_poly.pdbx_strand_id
1 'polypeptide(L)'
;NEGKLPPVPTYVENLLRPPSAGEFVATPLYIFFKPFAASPYATPTNAWVPIQKQILTSLGLTNHIFQGLQFSHATWRIPSSASGYVPDQTLVTSQQGEPVGAVQLSNSRNVTVQDCSFLNIGAAYGLSIGLASQNIVLDTNAFMDLSGGAIKIGNVLNTTRALTTNVAWQDRNYDINNNVMDSIAVEYAGGAAIFAGYVANATIRHNTISNTGYTGISLGWGKCFFFFDFDCVFVFVG
;
A
#
# COMPACT_ATOMS: atom_id res chain seq x y z
N ASN A 1 -11.74 -38.23 -14.81
CA ASN A 1 -11.90 -37.42 -13.60
C ASN A 1 -11.08 -36.16 -13.77
N GLU A 2 -11.62 -35.17 -14.44
CA GLU A 2 -11.09 -33.84 -14.49
C GLU A 2 -11.27 -33.23 -13.09
N GLY A 3 -10.16 -32.96 -12.41
CA GLY A 3 -10.16 -32.39 -11.09
C GLY A 3 -10.80 -30.98 -11.13
N LYS A 4 -12.02 -30.90 -10.64
CA LYS A 4 -12.70 -29.65 -10.39
C LYS A 4 -11.85 -28.89 -9.37
N LEU A 5 -11.25 -27.78 -9.76
CA LEU A 5 -10.61 -26.88 -8.81
C LEU A 5 -11.60 -26.54 -7.70
N PRO A 6 -11.17 -26.49 -6.43
CA PRO A 6 -12.05 -26.06 -5.37
C PRO A 6 -12.60 -24.66 -5.71
N PRO A 7 -13.85 -24.37 -5.31
CA PRO A 7 -14.43 -23.06 -5.57
C PRO A 7 -13.52 -22.00 -4.96
N VAL A 8 -13.11 -21.03 -5.78
CA VAL A 8 -12.38 -19.87 -5.29
C VAL A 8 -13.22 -19.24 -4.18
N PRO A 9 -12.66 -18.96 -3.00
CA PRO A 9 -13.42 -18.28 -1.96
C PRO A 9 -13.96 -16.97 -2.52
N THR A 10 -15.25 -16.86 -2.67
CA THR A 10 -15.90 -15.64 -3.09
C THR A 10 -16.07 -14.78 -1.86
N TYR A 11 -15.24 -13.78 -1.69
CA TYR A 11 -15.47 -12.77 -0.67
C TYR A 11 -16.67 -11.92 -1.10
N VAL A 12 -17.68 -11.90 -0.29
CA VAL A 12 -18.80 -10.98 -0.48
C VAL A 12 -18.64 -9.89 0.57
N GLU A 13 -18.09 -8.77 0.14
CA GLU A 13 -17.97 -7.58 0.96
C GLU A 13 -19.25 -6.74 0.88
N ASN A 14 -19.59 -6.05 1.98
CA ASN A 14 -20.72 -5.14 2.07
C ASN A 14 -22.11 -5.76 1.83
N LEU A 15 -22.30 -7.01 2.23
CA LEU A 15 -23.64 -7.57 2.33
C LEU A 15 -24.46 -6.74 3.34
N LEU A 16 -25.66 -6.29 2.90
CA LEU A 16 -26.67 -5.68 3.78
C LEU A 16 -27.31 -6.76 4.67
N ARG A 17 -26.52 -7.37 5.54
CA ARG A 17 -26.97 -8.24 6.61
C ARG A 17 -26.72 -7.58 7.96
N PRO A 18 -27.48 -7.91 9.00
CA PRO A 18 -27.12 -7.46 10.33
C PRO A 18 -25.69 -7.88 10.69
N PRO A 19 -24.85 -6.97 11.21
CA PRO A 19 -23.47 -7.32 11.55
C PRO A 19 -23.42 -8.37 12.66
N SER A 20 -22.43 -9.26 12.59
CA SER A 20 -22.05 -10.11 13.71
C SER A 20 -21.35 -9.30 14.79
N ALA A 21 -21.17 -9.86 15.98
CA ALA A 21 -20.45 -9.15 17.06
C ALA A 21 -19.03 -8.76 16.60
N GLY A 22 -18.68 -7.51 16.77
CA GLY A 22 -17.41 -6.92 16.31
C GLY A 22 -17.39 -6.44 14.85
N GLU A 23 -18.43 -6.78 14.08
CA GLU A 23 -18.54 -6.31 12.69
C GLU A 23 -19.27 -4.98 12.58
N PHE A 24 -19.07 -4.31 11.48
CA PHE A 24 -19.88 -3.16 11.09
C PHE A 24 -20.44 -3.33 9.67
N VAL A 25 -21.53 -2.62 9.39
CA VAL A 25 -22.10 -2.50 8.04
C VAL A 25 -22.29 -1.02 7.74
N ALA A 26 -21.79 -0.58 6.61
CA ALA A 26 -21.94 0.80 6.15
C ALA A 26 -23.00 0.89 5.05
N THR A 27 -23.88 1.88 5.17
CA THR A 27 -24.76 2.34 4.10
C THR A 27 -24.35 3.75 3.68
N PRO A 28 -24.91 4.31 2.60
CA PRO A 28 -24.60 5.70 2.22
C PRO A 28 -24.88 6.74 3.30
N LEU A 29 -25.75 6.44 4.28
CA LEU A 29 -26.18 7.37 5.31
C LEU A 29 -25.78 6.97 6.72
N TYR A 30 -25.54 5.68 6.99
CA TYR A 30 -25.33 5.17 8.34
C TYR A 30 -24.24 4.10 8.37
N ILE A 31 -23.53 4.03 9.50
CA ILE A 31 -22.67 2.92 9.87
C ILE A 31 -23.30 2.20 11.05
N PHE A 32 -23.60 0.93 10.90
CA PHE A 32 -24.12 0.07 11.95
C PHE A 32 -22.99 -0.78 12.50
N PHE A 33 -22.72 -0.68 13.77
CA PHE A 33 -21.73 -1.47 14.46
C PHE A 33 -22.41 -2.34 15.52
N LYS A 34 -22.06 -3.62 15.58
CA LYS A 34 -22.51 -4.51 16.64
C LYS A 34 -21.34 -4.83 17.57
N PRO A 35 -21.33 -4.26 18.78
CA PRO A 35 -20.26 -4.53 19.74
C PRO A 35 -20.26 -6.00 20.19
N PHE A 36 -19.13 -6.46 20.68
CA PHE A 36 -19.05 -7.74 21.39
C PHE A 36 -19.88 -7.65 22.68
N ALA A 37 -20.73 -8.66 22.91
CA ALA A 37 -21.68 -8.65 24.04
C ALA A 37 -21.06 -8.56 25.44
N ALA A 38 -19.77 -8.89 25.55
CA ALA A 38 -19.02 -8.86 26.81
C ALA A 38 -18.08 -7.64 26.94
N SER A 39 -18.11 -6.71 25.99
CA SER A 39 -17.23 -5.54 26.05
C SER A 39 -17.83 -4.46 26.93
N PRO A 40 -17.12 -4.00 27.98
CA PRO A 40 -17.50 -2.80 28.71
C PRO A 40 -17.46 -1.53 27.82
N TYR A 41 -16.88 -1.65 26.62
CA TYR A 41 -16.82 -0.62 25.59
C TYR A 41 -17.93 -0.81 24.53
N ALA A 42 -19.15 -1.08 24.99
CA ALA A 42 -20.31 -1.37 24.13
C ALA A 42 -20.67 -0.25 23.12
N THR A 43 -20.16 0.93 23.33
CA THR A 43 -20.21 2.05 22.38
C THR A 43 -18.79 2.52 22.10
N PRO A 44 -18.29 2.46 20.86
CA PRO A 44 -17.03 3.10 20.55
C PRO A 44 -17.17 4.59 20.84
N THR A 45 -16.43 5.07 21.84
CA THR A 45 -16.39 6.49 22.18
C THR A 45 -15.72 7.32 21.10
N ASN A 46 -14.90 6.68 20.25
CA ASN A 46 -14.22 7.29 19.12
C ASN A 46 -14.32 6.35 17.92
N ALA A 47 -14.99 6.81 16.86
CA ALA A 47 -15.02 6.15 15.56
C ALA A 47 -14.39 7.10 14.52
N TRP A 48 -13.40 6.59 13.77
CA TRP A 48 -12.76 7.35 12.71
C TRP A 48 -13.29 6.87 11.36
N VAL A 49 -13.90 7.77 10.61
CA VAL A 49 -14.38 7.52 9.25
C VAL A 49 -13.48 8.29 8.28
N PRO A 50 -12.59 7.61 7.55
CA PRO A 50 -11.70 8.27 6.61
C PRO A 50 -12.49 8.81 5.41
N ILE A 51 -12.32 10.09 5.13
CA ILE A 51 -12.96 10.77 3.99
C ILE A 51 -11.95 11.21 2.92
N GLN A 52 -10.68 11.35 3.31
CA GLN A 52 -9.61 11.77 2.42
C GLN A 52 -8.94 10.57 1.76
N LYS A 53 -8.69 10.69 0.45
CA LYS A 53 -7.95 9.68 -0.31
C LYS A 53 -6.44 9.76 -0.04
N GLN A 54 -5.94 10.95 0.20
CA GLN A 54 -4.53 11.25 0.39
C GLN A 54 -4.36 12.20 1.57
N ILE A 55 -3.40 11.92 2.41
CA ILE A 55 -3.05 12.74 3.59
C ILE A 55 -2.03 13.80 3.19
N LEU A 56 -1.06 13.39 2.35
CA LEU A 56 -0.02 14.26 1.86
C LEU A 56 0.24 13.99 0.38
N THR A 57 0.31 15.05 -0.40
CA THR A 57 0.67 14.98 -1.82
C THR A 57 1.73 16.03 -2.12
N SER A 58 2.78 15.61 -2.81
CA SER A 58 3.85 16.52 -3.24
C SER A 58 4.27 16.27 -4.67
N LEU A 59 4.62 17.34 -5.37
CA LEU A 59 5.20 17.31 -6.70
C LEU A 59 6.48 18.17 -6.72
N GLY A 60 7.62 17.56 -7.05
CA GLY A 60 8.89 18.26 -7.18
C GLY A 60 9.60 18.59 -5.86
N LEU A 61 9.34 17.82 -4.81
CA LEU A 61 9.98 18.00 -3.51
C LEU A 61 11.49 17.71 -3.61
N THR A 62 12.33 18.57 -3.02
CA THR A 62 13.78 18.41 -3.08
C THR A 62 14.44 18.71 -1.73
N ASN A 63 15.37 17.84 -1.29
CA ASN A 63 16.14 17.99 -0.06
C ASN A 63 15.25 18.09 1.20
N HIS A 64 14.32 17.15 1.38
CA HIS A 64 13.42 17.13 2.54
C HIS A 64 13.56 15.83 3.34
N ILE A 65 13.35 15.96 4.64
CA ILE A 65 13.29 14.83 5.58
C ILE A 65 11.93 14.87 6.27
N PHE A 66 11.17 13.76 6.17
CA PHE A 66 10.01 13.50 7.01
C PHE A 66 10.46 12.56 8.12
N GLN A 67 10.35 12.99 9.37
CA GLN A 67 10.82 12.21 10.51
C GLN A 67 9.82 12.26 11.66
N GLY A 68 9.58 11.11 12.28
CA GLY A 68 8.77 11.00 13.50
C GLY A 68 7.30 11.34 13.30
N LEU A 69 6.78 11.23 12.08
CA LEU A 69 5.39 11.54 11.75
C LEU A 69 4.50 10.30 11.75
N GLN A 70 3.25 10.45 12.14
CA GLN A 70 2.25 9.42 11.97
C GLN A 70 1.24 9.83 10.91
N PHE A 71 1.02 8.94 9.93
CA PHE A 71 0.00 9.04 8.90
C PHE A 71 -1.06 7.96 9.13
N SER A 72 -2.33 8.33 9.18
CA SER A 72 -3.41 7.36 9.46
C SER A 72 -4.74 7.77 8.84
N HIS A 73 -5.62 6.77 8.65
CA HIS A 73 -7.03 6.98 8.28
C HIS A 73 -7.29 7.60 6.91
N ALA A 74 -6.51 7.26 5.88
CA ALA A 74 -6.86 7.52 4.49
C ALA A 74 -7.84 6.46 3.96
N THR A 75 -8.50 6.71 2.83
CA THR A 75 -9.44 5.77 2.19
C THR A 75 -9.22 5.66 0.69
N TRP A 76 -9.61 4.53 0.11
CA TRP A 76 -9.65 4.33 -1.33
C TRP A 76 -11.04 3.88 -1.77
N ARG A 77 -11.78 4.77 -2.43
CA ARG A 77 -13.19 4.53 -2.78
C ARG A 77 -13.37 3.81 -4.13
N ILE A 78 -12.31 3.62 -4.88
CA ILE A 78 -12.38 3.00 -6.22
C ILE A 78 -12.87 1.55 -6.16
N PRO A 79 -12.45 0.69 -5.21
CA PRO A 79 -12.94 -0.68 -5.11
C PRO A 79 -14.46 -0.78 -4.97
N SER A 80 -15.08 0.16 -4.28
CA SER A 80 -16.55 0.21 -4.07
C SER A 80 -17.28 0.98 -5.17
N SER A 81 -16.61 1.43 -6.22
CA SER A 81 -17.20 2.14 -7.35
C SER A 81 -17.46 1.19 -8.53
N ALA A 82 -18.24 1.65 -9.53
CA ALA A 82 -18.43 0.92 -10.78
C ALA A 82 -17.11 0.68 -11.54
N SER A 83 -16.08 1.49 -11.29
CA SER A 83 -14.76 1.33 -11.90
C SER A 83 -13.99 0.13 -11.36
N GLY A 84 -14.16 -0.21 -10.06
CA GLY A 84 -13.44 -1.30 -9.43
C GLY A 84 -11.91 -1.16 -9.48
N TYR A 85 -11.21 -2.24 -9.17
CA TYR A 85 -9.76 -2.35 -9.31
C TYR A 85 -9.39 -3.76 -9.79
N VAL A 86 -8.19 -3.93 -10.28
CA VAL A 86 -7.64 -5.24 -10.62
C VAL A 86 -6.91 -5.79 -9.39
N PRO A 87 -7.29 -6.97 -8.88
CA PRO A 87 -6.65 -7.57 -7.70
C PRO A 87 -5.32 -8.22 -8.08
N ASP A 88 -4.39 -7.42 -8.57
CA ASP A 88 -3.02 -7.81 -8.90
C ASP A 88 -2.02 -7.12 -7.96
N GLN A 89 -0.75 -7.41 -8.15
CA GLN A 89 0.33 -6.87 -7.31
C GLN A 89 0.43 -5.35 -7.36
N THR A 90 -0.10 -4.73 -8.41
CA THR A 90 -0.02 -3.28 -8.64
C THR A 90 -1.23 -2.54 -8.14
N LEU A 91 -2.34 -3.24 -7.88
CA LEU A 91 -3.62 -2.67 -7.49
C LEU A 91 -4.13 -1.61 -8.47
N VAL A 92 -3.84 -1.74 -9.76
CA VAL A 92 -4.32 -0.78 -10.77
C VAL A 92 -5.84 -0.74 -10.81
N THR A 93 -6.40 0.40 -11.18
CA THR A 93 -7.85 0.50 -11.36
C THR A 93 -8.28 -0.21 -12.65
N SER A 94 -9.54 -0.62 -12.75
CA SER A 94 -10.09 -1.25 -13.95
C SER A 94 -9.99 -0.35 -15.20
N GLN A 95 -9.86 0.94 -15.02
CA GLN A 95 -9.59 1.92 -16.07
C GLN A 95 -8.09 2.17 -16.28
N GLN A 96 -7.25 1.29 -15.78
CA GLN A 96 -5.78 1.37 -15.85
C GLN A 96 -5.20 2.67 -15.27
N GLY A 97 -5.84 3.17 -14.22
CA GLY A 97 -5.30 4.28 -13.42
C GLY A 97 -4.27 3.80 -12.41
N GLU A 98 -3.17 4.55 -12.26
CA GLU A 98 -2.20 4.27 -11.21
C GLU A 98 -2.85 4.47 -9.83
N PRO A 99 -2.75 3.48 -8.94
CA PRO A 99 -3.24 3.63 -7.59
C PRO A 99 -2.38 4.64 -6.82
N VAL A 100 -3.02 5.45 -6.01
CA VAL A 100 -2.36 6.48 -5.21
C VAL A 100 -2.13 6.00 -3.79
N GLY A 101 -1.03 6.47 -3.19
CA GLY A 101 -0.77 6.25 -1.77
C GLY A 101 -1.46 7.29 -0.89
N ALA A 102 -1.65 6.95 0.40
CA ALA A 102 -2.06 7.92 1.41
C ALA A 102 -1.07 9.09 1.49
N VAL A 103 0.22 8.79 1.38
CA VAL A 103 1.29 9.75 1.12
C VAL A 103 1.79 9.52 -0.30
N GLN A 104 1.76 10.56 -1.13
CA GLN A 104 2.16 10.52 -2.53
C GLN A 104 3.28 11.52 -2.79
N LEU A 105 4.45 11.03 -3.18
CA LEU A 105 5.58 11.86 -3.58
C LEU A 105 5.86 11.64 -5.07
N SER A 106 5.85 12.71 -5.83
CA SER A 106 6.04 12.67 -7.28
C SER A 106 7.18 13.60 -7.70
N ASN A 107 8.03 13.14 -8.63
CA ASN A 107 9.17 13.90 -9.13
C ASN A 107 10.05 14.49 -8.02
N SER A 108 10.27 13.73 -6.97
CA SER A 108 10.96 14.14 -5.75
C SER A 108 12.44 13.75 -5.80
N ARG A 109 13.32 14.55 -5.18
CA ARG A 109 14.77 14.30 -5.19
C ARG A 109 15.39 14.51 -3.82
N ASN A 110 16.28 13.62 -3.41
CA ASN A 110 16.97 13.70 -2.13
C ASN A 110 15.97 13.82 -0.98
N VAL A 111 15.05 12.88 -0.89
CA VAL A 111 14.01 12.83 0.16
C VAL A 111 14.23 11.63 1.04
N THR A 112 14.17 11.86 2.34
CA THR A 112 14.22 10.80 3.36
C THR A 112 12.88 10.75 4.08
N VAL A 113 12.33 9.55 4.26
CA VAL A 113 11.22 9.29 5.16
C VAL A 113 11.73 8.31 6.19
N GLN A 114 11.85 8.73 7.44
CA GLN A 114 12.43 7.93 8.51
C GLN A 114 11.67 8.05 9.82
N ASP A 115 11.70 6.99 10.63
CA ASP A 115 11.02 6.94 11.94
C ASP A 115 9.54 7.32 11.86
N CYS A 116 8.89 7.10 10.72
CA CYS A 116 7.48 7.42 10.51
C CYS A 116 6.59 6.19 10.69
N SER A 117 5.32 6.43 11.03
CA SER A 117 4.31 5.37 11.17
C SER A 117 3.17 5.58 10.17
N PHE A 118 2.77 4.50 9.52
CA PHE A 118 1.63 4.44 8.60
C PHE A 118 0.65 3.42 9.17
N LEU A 119 -0.45 3.88 9.77
CA LEU A 119 -1.33 3.04 10.58
C LEU A 119 -2.79 3.13 10.12
N ASN A 120 -3.48 1.98 10.07
CA ASN A 120 -4.92 1.93 9.78
C ASN A 120 -5.29 2.70 8.49
N ILE A 121 -4.61 2.40 7.39
CA ILE A 121 -4.77 3.12 6.13
C ILE A 121 -5.58 2.29 5.15
N GLY A 122 -6.77 2.79 4.77
CA GLY A 122 -7.63 2.21 3.76
C GLY A 122 -7.29 2.61 2.31
N ALA A 123 -6.11 3.17 2.04
CA ALA A 123 -5.66 3.53 0.70
C ALA A 123 -5.07 2.32 -0.04
N ALA A 124 -4.85 2.47 -1.37
CA ALA A 124 -4.18 1.44 -2.16
C ALA A 124 -2.74 1.19 -1.71
N TYR A 125 -2.07 2.22 -1.21
CA TYR A 125 -0.74 2.13 -0.61
C TYR A 125 -0.61 3.11 0.56
N GLY A 126 0.21 2.74 1.54
CA GLY A 126 0.59 3.67 2.61
C GLY A 126 1.42 4.84 2.05
N LEU A 127 2.50 4.50 1.34
CA LEU A 127 3.42 5.45 0.71
C LEU A 127 3.63 5.07 -0.76
N SER A 128 3.44 6.03 -1.66
CA SER A 128 3.71 5.86 -3.10
C SER A 128 4.66 6.94 -3.60
N ILE A 129 5.73 6.54 -4.28
CA ILE A 129 6.77 7.43 -4.79
C ILE A 129 7.07 7.08 -6.24
N GLY A 130 7.03 8.08 -7.11
CA GLY A 130 7.24 7.83 -8.54
C GLY A 130 7.39 9.09 -9.38
N LEU A 131 7.14 8.96 -10.66
CA LEU A 131 7.23 10.05 -11.66
C LEU A 131 8.60 10.73 -11.72
N ALA A 132 9.66 9.93 -11.87
CA ALA A 132 11.05 10.36 -11.93
C ALA A 132 11.62 10.83 -10.57
N SER A 133 11.18 10.22 -9.49
CA SER A 133 11.78 10.47 -8.18
C SER A 133 13.15 9.79 -8.05
N GLN A 134 14.08 10.44 -7.36
CA GLN A 134 15.48 9.98 -7.29
C GLN A 134 16.12 10.27 -5.93
N ASN A 135 17.03 9.37 -5.54
CA ASN A 135 17.77 9.47 -4.29
C ASN A 135 16.81 9.52 -3.10
N ILE A 136 16.03 8.48 -2.93
CA ILE A 136 15.01 8.35 -1.89
C ILE A 136 15.48 7.34 -0.86
N VAL A 137 15.37 7.69 0.40
CA VAL A 137 15.66 6.81 1.54
C VAL A 137 14.39 6.61 2.34
N LEU A 138 14.03 5.35 2.57
CA LEU A 138 12.92 4.93 3.43
C LEU A 138 13.50 4.06 4.54
N ASP A 139 13.72 4.63 5.71
CA ASP A 139 14.45 3.97 6.80
C ASP A 139 13.67 3.95 8.11
N THR A 140 13.64 2.82 8.77
CA THR A 140 13.09 2.66 10.14
C THR A 140 11.61 3.10 10.24
N ASN A 141 10.79 2.89 9.20
CA ASN A 141 9.37 3.18 9.25
C ASN A 141 8.54 1.96 9.65
N ALA A 142 7.38 2.19 10.24
CA ALA A 142 6.41 1.18 10.59
C ALA A 142 5.15 1.32 9.72
N PHE A 143 4.72 0.21 9.11
CA PHE A 143 3.47 0.12 8.35
C PHE A 143 2.63 -0.98 8.98
N MET A 144 1.45 -0.64 9.49
CA MET A 144 0.60 -1.59 10.22
C MET A 144 -0.86 -1.42 9.89
N ASP A 145 -1.54 -2.53 9.63
CA ASP A 145 -2.97 -2.58 9.34
C ASP A 145 -3.34 -1.70 8.14
N LEU A 146 -2.84 -2.09 6.96
CA LEU A 146 -3.09 -1.41 5.70
C LEU A 146 -3.98 -2.26 4.80
N SER A 147 -5.03 -1.66 4.26
CA SER A 147 -5.95 -2.31 3.31
C SER A 147 -5.25 -2.78 2.04
N GLY A 148 -4.30 -2.00 1.55
CA GLY A 148 -3.48 -2.29 0.37
C GLY A 148 -2.00 -2.45 0.70
N GLY A 149 -1.11 -2.14 -0.25
CA GLY A 149 0.34 -2.26 -0.07
C GLY A 149 0.92 -1.22 0.89
N ALA A 150 2.10 -1.49 1.43
CA ALA A 150 2.79 -0.53 2.29
C ALA A 150 3.55 0.52 1.47
N ILE A 151 4.46 0.07 0.60
CA ILE A 151 5.34 0.93 -0.18
C ILE A 151 5.18 0.61 -1.67
N LYS A 152 4.95 1.63 -2.49
CA LYS A 152 5.03 1.57 -3.94
C LYS A 152 6.10 2.51 -4.43
N ILE A 153 7.04 2.02 -5.22
CA ILE A 153 8.03 2.84 -5.91
C ILE A 153 7.97 2.62 -7.42
N GLY A 154 8.16 3.71 -8.16
CA GLY A 154 8.10 3.70 -9.61
C GLY A 154 6.69 3.73 -10.17
N ASN A 155 6.53 3.26 -11.42
CA ASN A 155 5.29 3.38 -12.18
C ASN A 155 5.17 2.22 -13.16
N VAL A 156 3.98 1.66 -13.35
CA VAL A 156 3.76 0.54 -14.27
C VAL A 156 2.98 0.90 -15.53
N LEU A 157 2.23 1.99 -15.51
CA LEU A 157 1.36 2.37 -16.63
C LEU A 157 2.03 3.33 -17.62
N ASN A 158 2.97 4.15 -17.17
CA ASN A 158 3.70 5.04 -18.06
C ASN A 158 4.95 4.37 -18.64
N THR A 159 4.77 3.48 -19.59
CA THR A 159 5.86 2.72 -20.22
C THR A 159 6.89 3.60 -20.94
N THR A 160 6.52 4.78 -21.42
CA THR A 160 7.44 5.72 -22.06
C THR A 160 8.47 6.24 -21.05
N ARG A 161 8.04 6.59 -19.85
CA ARG A 161 8.97 6.97 -18.77
C ARG A 161 9.72 5.78 -18.21
N ALA A 162 9.02 4.67 -18.06
CA ALA A 162 9.56 3.44 -17.50
C ALA A 162 10.73 2.88 -18.33
N LEU A 163 10.66 2.97 -19.66
CA LEU A 163 11.67 2.46 -20.59
C LEU A 163 12.68 3.52 -21.05
N THR A 164 12.63 4.73 -20.52
CA THR A 164 13.49 5.81 -20.94
C THR A 164 14.95 5.55 -20.59
N THR A 165 15.84 5.86 -21.50
CA THR A 165 17.28 5.93 -21.24
C THR A 165 17.72 7.26 -20.62
N ASN A 166 16.84 8.25 -20.61
CA ASN A 166 17.12 9.54 -20.00
C ASN A 166 17.05 9.42 -18.48
N VAL A 167 18.19 9.44 -17.84
CA VAL A 167 18.38 9.29 -16.39
C VAL A 167 17.53 10.30 -15.59
N ALA A 168 17.32 11.50 -16.11
CA ALA A 168 16.52 12.53 -15.42
C ALA A 168 15.04 12.16 -15.30
N TRP A 169 14.56 11.22 -16.11
CA TRP A 169 13.16 10.79 -16.13
C TRP A 169 12.93 9.43 -15.48
N GLN A 170 13.99 8.79 -14.99
CA GLN A 170 13.92 7.49 -14.31
C GLN A 170 13.58 7.66 -12.84
N ASP A 171 12.76 6.76 -12.33
CA ASP A 171 12.68 6.45 -10.91
C ASP A 171 13.92 5.65 -10.54
N ARG A 172 14.79 6.18 -9.66
CA ARG A 172 16.07 5.54 -9.37
C ARG A 172 16.69 5.92 -8.03
N ASN A 173 17.65 5.09 -7.62
CA ASN A 173 18.42 5.27 -6.40
C ASN A 173 17.50 5.29 -5.17
N TYR A 174 16.82 4.19 -4.91
CA TYR A 174 16.02 3.98 -3.72
C TYR A 174 16.78 3.12 -2.72
N ASP A 175 16.74 3.50 -1.45
CA ASP A 175 17.19 2.67 -0.33
C ASP A 175 16.00 2.47 0.63
N ILE A 176 15.50 1.23 0.71
CA ILE A 176 14.37 0.84 1.54
C ILE A 176 14.90 -0.10 2.61
N ASN A 177 15.11 0.41 3.82
CA ASN A 177 15.91 -0.23 4.83
C ASN A 177 15.24 -0.19 6.22
N ASN A 178 15.42 -1.25 7.01
CA ASN A 178 14.97 -1.35 8.41
C ASN A 178 13.47 -1.07 8.64
N ASN A 179 12.61 -1.21 7.66
CA ASN A 179 11.18 -0.97 7.84
C ASN A 179 10.48 -2.22 8.39
N VAL A 180 9.45 -2.01 9.20
CA VAL A 180 8.57 -3.07 9.69
C VAL A 180 7.21 -2.93 9.04
N MET A 181 6.71 -4.02 8.45
CA MET A 181 5.44 -4.10 7.76
C MET A 181 4.66 -5.28 8.29
N ASP A 182 3.53 -5.02 8.92
CA ASP A 182 2.68 -6.07 9.46
C ASP A 182 1.21 -5.83 9.13
N SER A 183 0.49 -6.91 8.81
CA SER A 183 -0.92 -6.84 8.43
C SER A 183 -1.12 -5.93 7.21
N ILE A 184 -0.50 -6.31 6.08
CA ILE A 184 -0.49 -5.55 4.84
C ILE A 184 -1.36 -6.25 3.79
N ALA A 185 -2.06 -5.46 2.98
CA ALA A 185 -3.01 -5.92 1.96
C ALA A 185 -4.15 -6.75 2.56
N VAL A 186 -4.70 -6.29 3.70
CA VAL A 186 -5.73 -7.01 4.46
C VAL A 186 -7.04 -7.08 3.69
N GLU A 187 -7.45 -6.01 3.03
CA GLU A 187 -8.68 -5.96 2.22
C GLU A 187 -8.37 -6.16 0.73
N TYR A 188 -7.27 -5.61 0.24
CA TYR A 188 -6.89 -5.74 -1.18
C TYR A 188 -5.81 -6.81 -1.33
N ALA A 189 -6.22 -8.05 -1.13
CA ALA A 189 -5.34 -9.21 -0.94
C ALA A 189 -4.38 -9.50 -2.12
N GLY A 190 -4.57 -8.91 -3.30
CA GLY A 190 -3.61 -8.99 -4.40
C GLY A 190 -2.37 -8.11 -4.22
N GLY A 191 -2.40 -7.14 -3.31
CA GLY A 191 -1.32 -6.18 -3.11
C GLY A 191 -0.06 -6.76 -2.51
N ALA A 192 1.09 -6.19 -2.86
CA ALA A 192 2.39 -6.51 -2.26
C ALA A 192 2.72 -5.52 -1.14
N ALA A 193 3.45 -5.96 -0.11
CA ALA A 193 3.90 -5.03 0.92
C ALA A 193 4.88 -4.00 0.33
N ILE A 194 5.86 -4.43 -0.46
CA ILE A 194 6.70 -3.52 -1.26
C ILE A 194 6.48 -3.85 -2.73
N PHE A 195 6.05 -2.87 -3.51
CA PHE A 195 5.95 -2.97 -4.95
C PHE A 195 6.95 -2.03 -5.63
N ALA A 196 7.76 -2.54 -6.56
CA ALA A 196 8.70 -1.76 -7.35
C ALA A 196 8.53 -2.04 -8.84
N GLY A 197 8.09 -1.02 -9.60
CA GLY A 197 7.89 -1.11 -11.04
C GLY A 197 8.76 -0.12 -11.82
N TYR A 198 9.56 -0.61 -12.77
CA TYR A 198 10.43 0.19 -13.64
C TYR A 198 11.37 1.14 -12.87
N VAL A 199 11.96 0.66 -11.81
CA VAL A 199 12.93 1.39 -10.98
C VAL A 199 14.35 0.96 -11.34
N ALA A 200 15.27 1.89 -11.43
CA ALA A 200 16.68 1.64 -11.64
C ALA A 200 17.47 1.87 -10.34
N ASN A 201 18.32 0.92 -9.98
CA ASN A 201 19.18 1.02 -8.80
C ASN A 201 18.39 1.21 -7.50
N ALA A 202 17.74 0.15 -7.06
CA ALA A 202 17.05 0.10 -5.77
C ALA A 202 17.70 -0.95 -4.86
N THR A 203 17.88 -0.60 -3.60
CA THR A 203 18.32 -1.49 -2.53
C THR A 203 17.17 -1.70 -1.56
N ILE A 204 16.81 -2.95 -1.29
CA ILE A 204 15.76 -3.33 -0.32
C ILE A 204 16.39 -4.31 0.65
N ARG A 205 16.58 -3.90 1.91
CA ARG A 205 17.32 -4.69 2.89
C ARG A 205 16.82 -4.49 4.31
N HIS A 206 17.09 -5.47 5.18
CA HIS A 206 16.76 -5.43 6.62
C HIS A 206 15.28 -5.08 6.92
N ASN A 207 14.36 -5.34 6.00
CA ASN A 207 12.95 -5.11 6.24
C ASN A 207 12.32 -6.36 6.87
N THR A 208 11.44 -6.16 7.84
CA THR A 208 10.62 -7.22 8.42
C THR A 208 9.22 -7.11 7.84
N ILE A 209 8.75 -8.18 7.20
CA ILE A 209 7.44 -8.23 6.54
C ILE A 209 6.69 -9.45 7.06
N SER A 210 5.50 -9.23 7.61
CA SER A 210 4.64 -10.28 8.16
C SER A 210 3.18 -10.05 7.81
N ASN A 211 2.38 -11.11 7.86
CA ASN A 211 0.93 -11.06 7.69
C ASN A 211 0.50 -10.28 6.44
N THR A 212 1.01 -10.68 5.26
CA THR A 212 0.62 -10.07 3.99
C THR A 212 -0.46 -10.88 3.29
N GLY A 213 -1.39 -10.20 2.61
CA GLY A 213 -2.45 -10.86 1.86
C GLY A 213 -1.96 -11.68 0.66
N TYR A 214 -0.80 -11.36 0.09
CA TYR A 214 -0.22 -12.07 -1.06
C TYR A 214 1.31 -12.21 -0.95
N THR A 215 2.07 -11.22 -1.42
CA THR A 215 3.53 -11.30 -1.44
C THR A 215 4.18 -10.18 -0.64
N GLY A 216 5.28 -10.48 0.02
CA GLY A 216 6.04 -9.47 0.73
C GLY A 216 6.63 -8.44 -0.21
N ILE A 217 7.34 -8.88 -1.26
CA ILE A 217 8.01 -7.98 -2.21
C ILE A 217 7.67 -8.42 -3.63
N SER A 218 7.21 -7.49 -4.45
CA SER A 218 6.99 -7.67 -5.89
C SER A 218 7.87 -6.70 -6.67
N LEU A 219 8.74 -7.25 -7.50
CA LEU A 219 9.70 -6.51 -8.31
C LEU A 219 9.51 -6.90 -9.77
N GLY A 220 9.48 -5.93 -10.65
CA GLY A 220 9.35 -6.28 -12.05
C GLY A 220 8.87 -5.15 -12.95
N TRP A 221 8.18 -5.55 -14.04
CA TRP A 221 7.55 -4.67 -15.01
C TRP A 221 8.55 -3.82 -15.83
N GLY A 222 9.72 -4.39 -16.19
CA GLY A 222 10.64 -3.74 -17.11
C GLY A 222 12.09 -4.21 -17.00
N LYS A 223 12.98 -3.60 -17.78
CA LYS A 223 14.41 -3.82 -17.65
C LYS A 223 14.93 -3.08 -16.43
N CYS A 224 14.76 -3.68 -15.28
CA CYS A 224 15.29 -3.15 -14.04
C CYS A 224 16.72 -3.66 -13.86
N PHE A 225 17.67 -2.76 -13.73
CA PHE A 225 18.97 -3.11 -13.18
C PHE A 225 18.85 -3.00 -11.66
N PHE A 226 18.57 -4.12 -11.04
CA PHE A 226 18.57 -4.22 -9.59
C PHE A 226 19.92 -4.76 -9.12
N PHE A 227 20.57 -4.07 -8.23
CA PHE A 227 21.54 -4.66 -7.35
C PHE A 227 20.79 -5.07 -6.09
N PHE A 228 20.60 -6.36 -5.90
CA PHE A 228 19.93 -6.88 -4.72
C PHE A 228 20.95 -7.27 -3.68
N ASP A 229 20.89 -6.64 -2.54
CA ASP A 229 21.40 -7.19 -1.29
C ASP A 229 20.16 -7.61 -0.48
N PHE A 230 19.84 -8.91 -0.54
CA PHE A 230 18.65 -9.43 0.12
C PHE A 230 19.01 -9.89 1.54
N ASP A 231 18.94 -8.99 2.49
CA ASP A 231 18.83 -9.32 3.91
C ASP A 231 17.41 -8.96 4.41
N CYS A 232 16.39 -9.58 3.83
CA CYS A 232 15.01 -9.41 4.32
C CYS A 232 14.60 -10.65 5.12
N VAL A 233 14.10 -10.45 6.32
CA VAL A 233 13.48 -11.50 7.11
C VAL A 233 12.00 -11.57 6.79
N PHE A 234 11.56 -12.67 6.17
CA PHE A 234 10.16 -12.96 5.96
C PHE A 234 9.65 -13.81 7.13
N VAL A 235 8.71 -13.30 7.90
CA VAL A 235 8.01 -14.08 8.90
C VAL A 235 6.67 -14.49 8.33
N PHE A 236 6.55 -15.75 7.92
CA PHE A 236 5.27 -16.35 7.59
C PHE A 236 4.67 -16.90 8.88
N VAL A 237 3.58 -16.31 9.35
CA VAL A 237 2.72 -16.92 10.36
C VAL A 237 1.57 -17.57 9.61
N GLY A 238 1.54 -18.91 9.60
CA GLY A 238 0.46 -19.70 9.01
C GLY A 238 -0.79 -19.70 9.88
#